data_9902ac74d8a9680e4518d22e452a64ef
#
_entry.id   9902ac74d8a9680e4518d22e452a64ef
#
_cell.length_a   1.000
_cell.length_b   1.000
_cell.length_c   1.000
_cell.angle_alpha   90.00
_cell.angle_beta   90.00
_cell.angle_gamma   90.00
#
_symmetry.space_group_name_H-M   'P 1'
#
loop_
_entity.id
_entity.type
_entity.pdbx_description
1 polymer ?
#
loop_
_entity_poly.entity_id
_entity_poly.type
_entity_poly.pdbx_seq_one_letter_code
_entity_poly.pdbx_strand_id
1 'polypeptide(L)'
;RLPLPLASACMKIVRFTDADFADQLREVTTPSSLFDPEIEQRTRAILDDVQARGDDALVELTERFDGATLTPEQLAVTSEELLAASLKADLSLRAVVAEAEKNIANFAKKSRRKDWQTINSHGAKVGEKFDPFQRVGVYVPGGTAPLVSTALMTITLAKVAGCQDIVVCT
;
A
#
# COMPACT_ATOMS: atom_id res chain seq x y z
N ARG A 1 -11.04 5.46 20.81
CA ARG A 1 -9.61 5.85 20.91
C ARG A 1 -9.04 5.23 22.18
N LEU A 2 -8.42 4.07 22.10
CA LEU A 2 -7.49 3.64 23.12
C LEU A 2 -6.24 4.51 22.95
N PRO A 3 -5.85 5.30 23.96
CA PRO A 3 -4.56 5.97 23.92
C PRO A 3 -3.49 4.87 23.99
N LEU A 4 -2.79 4.64 22.88
CA LEU A 4 -1.50 3.98 22.97
C LEU A 4 -0.65 4.84 23.90
N PRO A 5 -0.06 4.28 24.97
CA PRO A 5 0.88 5.03 25.76
C PRO A 5 2.00 5.46 24.81
N LEU A 6 2.16 6.75 24.62
CA LEU A 6 3.39 7.34 24.12
C LEU A 6 4.46 7.04 25.18
N ALA A 7 4.94 5.80 25.21
CA ALA A 7 6.23 5.54 25.80
C ALA A 7 7.17 6.47 25.09
N SER A 8 7.75 7.41 25.82
CA SER A 8 8.85 8.25 25.37
C SER A 8 9.87 7.32 24.73
N ALA A 9 9.83 7.24 23.42
CA ALA A 9 10.75 6.43 22.62
C ALA A 9 12.11 7.15 22.68
N CYS A 10 12.82 6.95 23.79
CA CYS A 10 14.22 7.33 23.87
C CYS A 10 14.95 6.49 22.82
N MET A 11 15.57 7.13 21.86
CA MET A 11 16.34 6.46 20.82
C MET A 11 17.45 5.64 21.48
N LYS A 12 17.41 4.30 21.35
CA LYS A 12 18.45 3.41 21.85
C LYS A 12 19.63 3.42 20.88
N ILE A 13 20.77 3.86 21.34
CA ILE A 13 22.02 3.84 20.56
C ILE A 13 22.81 2.61 20.99
N VAL A 14 23.07 1.70 20.04
CA VAL A 14 23.89 0.51 20.25
C VAL A 14 25.25 0.76 19.60
N ARG A 15 26.35 0.67 20.35
CA ARG A 15 27.70 0.88 19.84
C ARG A 15 28.46 -0.45 19.85
N PHE A 16 29.18 -0.70 18.78
CA PHE A 16 29.95 -1.92 18.63
C PHE A 16 31.09 -2.04 19.69
N THR A 17 31.48 -0.92 20.33
CA THR A 17 32.46 -0.84 21.41
C THR A 17 31.91 -1.21 22.79
N ASP A 18 30.57 -1.35 22.91
CA ASP A 18 29.94 -1.65 24.19
C ASP A 18 30.20 -3.13 24.57
N ALA A 19 30.48 -3.39 25.85
CA ALA A 19 30.84 -4.73 26.31
C ALA A 19 29.71 -5.76 26.07
N ASP A 20 28.46 -5.30 26.05
CA ASP A 20 27.23 -6.08 25.82
C ASP A 20 26.62 -5.86 24.41
N PHE A 21 27.44 -5.38 23.44
CA PHE A 21 27.01 -5.09 22.07
C PHE A 21 26.19 -6.22 21.44
N ALA A 22 26.68 -7.47 21.57
CA ALA A 22 26.01 -8.63 20.95
C ALA A 22 24.60 -8.86 21.49
N ASP A 23 24.40 -8.64 22.79
CA ASP A 23 23.08 -8.81 23.43
C ASP A 23 22.16 -7.63 23.09
N GLN A 24 22.65 -6.40 23.11
CA GLN A 24 21.90 -5.23 22.69
C GLN A 24 21.50 -5.31 21.20
N LEU A 25 22.42 -5.77 20.34
CA LEU A 25 22.13 -5.96 18.93
C LEU A 25 21.03 -7.02 18.73
N ARG A 26 21.14 -8.15 19.43
CA ARG A 26 20.12 -9.21 19.38
C ARG A 26 18.77 -8.69 19.82
N GLU A 27 18.70 -7.92 20.90
CA GLU A 27 17.46 -7.33 21.40
C GLU A 27 16.79 -6.40 20.39
N VAL A 28 17.54 -5.53 19.69
CA VAL A 28 16.98 -4.59 18.71
C VAL A 28 16.72 -5.23 17.34
N THR A 29 17.35 -6.36 17.05
CA THR A 29 17.14 -7.14 15.81
C THR A 29 16.21 -8.33 15.99
N THR A 30 15.74 -8.60 17.21
CA THR A 30 14.73 -9.63 17.47
C THR A 30 13.46 -9.33 16.67
N PRO A 31 12.83 -10.34 16.06
CA PRO A 31 11.86 -10.13 14.99
C PRO A 31 10.74 -9.19 15.37
N SER A 32 10.44 -8.30 14.45
CA SER A 32 9.27 -7.43 14.49
C SER A 32 7.98 -8.26 14.58
N SER A 33 6.88 -7.60 14.90
CA SER A 33 5.50 -8.14 14.90
C SER A 33 5.09 -8.89 13.62
N LEU A 34 5.89 -8.83 12.55
CA LEU A 34 5.67 -9.57 11.29
C LEU A 34 5.67 -11.09 11.45
N PHE A 35 6.28 -11.62 12.51
CA PHE A 35 6.35 -13.05 12.80
C PHE A 35 5.68 -13.41 14.13
N ASP A 36 4.83 -12.53 14.64
CA ASP A 36 4.07 -12.78 15.86
C ASP A 36 2.88 -13.69 15.54
N PRO A 37 2.83 -14.93 16.10
CA PRO A 37 1.76 -15.87 15.83
C PRO A 37 0.36 -15.35 16.22
N GLU A 38 0.27 -14.50 17.24
CA GLU A 38 -1.00 -13.91 17.67
C GLU A 38 -1.52 -12.93 16.63
N ILE A 39 -0.63 -12.09 16.08
CA ILE A 39 -0.99 -11.16 15.00
C ILE A 39 -1.39 -11.93 13.74
N GLU A 40 -0.66 -12.99 13.39
CA GLU A 40 -1.01 -13.84 12.25
C GLU A 40 -2.40 -14.46 12.43
N GLN A 41 -2.68 -15.04 13.59
CA GLN A 41 -3.97 -15.66 13.88
C GLN A 41 -5.12 -14.65 13.80
N ARG A 42 -4.94 -13.46 14.37
CA ARG A 42 -5.94 -12.38 14.33
C ARG A 42 -6.20 -11.89 12.91
N THR A 43 -5.14 -11.72 12.12
CA THR A 43 -5.26 -11.33 10.71
C THR A 43 -5.98 -12.40 9.90
N ARG A 44 -5.64 -13.68 10.12
CA ARG A 44 -6.30 -14.80 9.44
C ARG A 44 -7.78 -14.86 9.78
N ALA A 45 -8.15 -14.68 11.04
CA ALA A 45 -9.55 -14.67 11.45
C ALA A 45 -10.36 -13.54 10.77
N ILE A 46 -9.76 -12.36 10.58
CA ILE A 46 -10.39 -11.25 9.82
C ILE A 46 -10.56 -11.64 8.35
N LEU A 47 -9.54 -12.21 7.73
CA LEU A 47 -9.62 -12.63 6.32
C LEU A 47 -10.66 -13.72 6.09
N ASP A 48 -10.73 -14.71 6.98
CA ASP A 48 -11.70 -15.80 6.92
C ASP A 48 -13.13 -15.26 7.09
N ASP A 49 -13.34 -14.30 7.99
CA ASP A 49 -14.64 -13.66 8.21
C ASP A 49 -15.08 -12.86 6.97
N VAL A 50 -14.21 -12.03 6.41
CA VAL A 50 -14.51 -11.28 5.18
C VAL A 50 -14.77 -12.24 4.01
N GLN A 51 -14.03 -13.34 3.91
CA GLN A 51 -14.27 -14.34 2.87
C GLN A 51 -15.65 -15.02 3.01
N ALA A 52 -16.09 -15.24 4.23
CA ALA A 52 -17.37 -15.92 4.50
C ALA A 52 -18.58 -14.99 4.39
N ARG A 53 -18.48 -13.73 4.85
CA ARG A 53 -19.60 -12.78 4.97
C ARG A 53 -19.55 -11.59 3.99
N GLY A 54 -18.40 -11.39 3.30
CA GLY A 54 -18.25 -10.29 2.34
C GLY A 54 -18.39 -8.91 2.96
N ASP A 55 -19.21 -8.07 2.33
CA ASP A 55 -19.38 -6.66 2.70
C ASP A 55 -19.97 -6.46 4.10
N ASP A 56 -20.80 -7.39 4.59
CA ASP A 56 -21.34 -7.33 5.95
C ASP A 56 -20.21 -7.38 7.01
N ALA A 57 -19.20 -8.22 6.78
CA ALA A 57 -18.03 -8.27 7.64
C ALA A 57 -17.20 -6.97 7.56
N LEU A 58 -17.05 -6.41 6.36
CA LEU A 58 -16.33 -5.14 6.18
C LEU A 58 -17.00 -3.99 6.91
N VAL A 59 -18.32 -3.87 6.83
CA VAL A 59 -19.08 -2.84 7.55
C VAL A 59 -18.90 -2.97 9.06
N GLU A 60 -19.05 -4.18 9.60
CA GLU A 60 -18.86 -4.44 11.03
C GLU A 60 -17.43 -4.15 11.49
N LEU A 61 -16.43 -4.56 10.72
CA LEU A 61 -15.03 -4.31 11.03
C LEU A 61 -14.68 -2.82 10.95
N THR A 62 -15.26 -2.10 9.98
CA THR A 62 -15.10 -0.63 9.85
C THR A 62 -15.70 0.10 11.05
N GLU A 63 -16.89 -0.29 11.50
CA GLU A 63 -17.47 0.28 12.71
C GLU A 63 -16.60 -0.01 13.95
N ARG A 64 -16.12 -1.24 14.08
CA ARG A 64 -15.30 -1.67 15.22
C ARG A 64 -13.94 -0.99 15.29
N PHE A 65 -13.23 -0.84 14.16
CA PHE A 65 -11.85 -0.35 14.15
C PHE A 65 -11.75 1.15 13.87
N ASP A 66 -12.61 1.67 13.01
CA ASP A 66 -12.57 3.05 12.56
C ASP A 66 -13.66 3.93 13.21
N GLY A 67 -14.65 3.30 13.86
CA GLY A 67 -15.79 4.00 14.48
C GLY A 67 -16.71 4.64 13.45
N ALA A 68 -16.70 4.18 12.20
CA ALA A 68 -17.53 4.67 11.11
C ALA A 68 -18.63 3.67 10.79
N THR A 69 -19.89 4.09 10.91
CA THR A 69 -21.04 3.28 10.54
C THR A 69 -21.37 3.50 9.07
N LEU A 70 -21.16 2.47 8.26
CA LEU A 70 -21.40 2.48 6.81
C LEU A 70 -22.45 1.42 6.44
N THR A 71 -23.03 1.57 5.24
CA THR A 71 -23.77 0.49 4.57
C THR A 71 -22.88 -0.13 3.49
N PRO A 72 -23.18 -1.35 3.00
CA PRO A 72 -22.41 -1.96 1.92
C PRO A 72 -22.27 -1.07 0.67
N GLU A 73 -23.31 -0.32 0.34
CA GLU A 73 -23.31 0.61 -0.82
C GLU A 73 -22.36 1.80 -0.62
N GLN A 74 -22.04 2.14 0.63
CA GLN A 74 -21.16 3.25 0.97
C GLN A 74 -19.68 2.84 1.06
N LEU A 75 -19.36 1.55 0.91
CA LEU A 75 -17.96 1.08 0.86
C LEU A 75 -17.22 1.60 -0.36
N ALA A 76 -17.91 1.76 -1.48
CA ALA A 76 -17.33 2.29 -2.71
C ALA A 76 -17.54 3.80 -2.80
N VAL A 77 -16.44 4.55 -2.91
CA VAL A 77 -16.48 6.00 -3.15
C VAL A 77 -17.03 6.27 -4.57
N THR A 78 -18.05 7.10 -4.68
CA THR A 78 -18.70 7.42 -5.95
C THR A 78 -17.89 8.43 -6.78
N SER A 79 -18.17 8.49 -8.08
CA SER A 79 -17.55 9.48 -8.97
C SER A 79 -17.88 10.93 -8.57
N GLU A 80 -19.07 11.15 -8.04
CA GLU A 80 -19.54 12.45 -7.56
C GLU A 80 -18.75 12.88 -6.31
N GLU A 81 -18.47 11.98 -5.39
CA GLU A 81 -17.65 12.25 -4.20
C GLU A 81 -16.21 12.56 -4.59
N LEU A 82 -15.63 11.79 -5.53
CA LEU A 82 -14.30 12.07 -6.06
C LEU A 82 -14.23 13.42 -6.74
N LEU A 83 -15.23 13.79 -7.53
CA LEU A 83 -15.31 15.09 -8.16
C LEU A 83 -15.42 16.22 -7.12
N ALA A 84 -16.30 16.05 -6.14
CA ALA A 84 -16.49 17.03 -5.06
C ALA A 84 -15.19 17.23 -4.25
N ALA A 85 -14.47 16.15 -3.93
CA ALA A 85 -13.17 16.22 -3.26
C ALA A 85 -12.13 16.95 -4.13
N SER A 86 -12.09 16.65 -5.43
CA SER A 86 -11.22 17.33 -6.38
C SER A 86 -11.50 18.82 -6.45
N LEU A 87 -12.77 19.24 -6.42
CA LEU A 87 -13.13 20.67 -6.47
C LEU A 87 -12.78 21.43 -5.18
N LYS A 88 -12.69 20.76 -4.04
CA LYS A 88 -12.26 21.33 -2.76
C LYS A 88 -10.75 21.60 -2.69
N ALA A 89 -9.94 20.88 -3.47
CA ALA A 89 -8.51 21.09 -3.51
C ALA A 89 -8.19 22.43 -4.17
N ASP A 90 -7.30 23.24 -3.55
CA ASP A 90 -6.87 24.49 -4.13
C ASP A 90 -5.99 24.30 -5.38
N LEU A 91 -5.82 25.34 -6.16
CA LEU A 91 -5.05 25.29 -7.42
C LEU A 91 -3.58 24.94 -7.20
N SER A 92 -2.99 25.38 -6.09
CA SER A 92 -1.59 25.11 -5.78
C SER A 92 -1.37 23.63 -5.48
N LEU A 93 -2.25 23.03 -4.67
CA LEU A 93 -2.21 21.61 -4.37
C LEU A 93 -2.37 20.77 -5.64
N ARG A 94 -3.34 21.13 -6.50
CA ARG A 94 -3.54 20.41 -7.78
C ARG A 94 -2.30 20.49 -8.67
N ALA A 95 -1.65 21.65 -8.75
CA ALA A 95 -0.43 21.81 -9.54
C ALA A 95 0.72 20.95 -9.02
N VAL A 96 0.94 20.93 -7.71
CA VAL A 96 1.98 20.11 -7.08
C VAL A 96 1.72 18.61 -7.28
N VAL A 97 0.47 18.17 -7.12
CA VAL A 97 0.08 16.75 -7.35
C VAL A 97 0.31 16.37 -8.82
N ALA A 98 -0.10 17.22 -9.76
CA ALA A 98 0.09 16.96 -11.19
C ALA A 98 1.58 16.89 -11.59
N GLU A 99 2.42 17.76 -11.01
CA GLU A 99 3.86 17.74 -11.25
C GLU A 99 4.50 16.47 -10.66
N ALA A 100 4.12 16.07 -9.46
CA ALA A 100 4.59 14.86 -8.83
C ALA A 100 4.19 13.62 -9.65
N GLU A 101 2.92 13.51 -10.09
CA GLU A 101 2.46 12.43 -10.96
C GLU A 101 3.27 12.36 -12.25
N LYS A 102 3.51 13.51 -12.91
CA LYS A 102 4.32 13.59 -14.13
C LYS A 102 5.74 13.06 -13.93
N ASN A 103 6.38 13.44 -12.83
CA ASN A 103 7.74 13.00 -12.52
C ASN A 103 7.80 11.49 -12.26
N ILE A 104 6.87 10.95 -11.48
CA ILE A 104 6.74 9.51 -11.23
C ILE A 104 6.47 8.75 -12.52
N ALA A 105 5.53 9.24 -13.35
CA ALA A 105 5.21 8.61 -14.63
C ALA A 105 6.40 8.60 -15.60
N ASN A 106 7.17 9.68 -15.66
CA ASN A 106 8.37 9.75 -16.50
C ASN A 106 9.45 8.74 -16.08
N PHE A 107 9.67 8.60 -14.77
CA PHE A 107 10.58 7.60 -14.23
C PHE A 107 10.08 6.18 -14.53
N ALA A 108 8.81 5.90 -14.23
CA ALA A 108 8.21 4.60 -14.43
C ALA A 108 8.24 4.16 -15.91
N LYS A 109 7.95 5.07 -16.84
CA LYS A 109 8.05 4.78 -18.30
C LYS A 109 9.44 4.35 -18.72
N LYS A 110 10.49 4.93 -18.14
CA LYS A 110 11.88 4.57 -18.46
C LYS A 110 12.31 3.24 -17.83
N SER A 111 11.81 2.92 -16.64
CA SER A 111 12.12 1.66 -15.95
C SER A 111 11.28 0.46 -16.42
N ARG A 112 10.25 0.70 -17.26
CA ARG A 112 9.40 -0.38 -17.78
C ARG A 112 10.21 -1.31 -18.68
N ARG A 113 10.16 -2.60 -18.38
CA ARG A 113 10.76 -3.65 -19.23
C ARG A 113 10.04 -3.73 -20.57
N LYS A 114 10.80 -4.10 -21.63
CA LYS A 114 10.28 -4.29 -22.98
C LYS A 114 10.38 -5.75 -23.35
N ASP A 115 9.45 -6.20 -24.17
CA ASP A 115 9.52 -7.53 -24.78
C ASP A 115 10.77 -7.64 -25.62
N TRP A 116 11.38 -8.83 -25.60
CA TRP A 116 12.50 -9.13 -26.44
C TRP A 116 12.46 -10.59 -26.90
N GLN A 117 13.01 -10.85 -28.07
CA GLN A 117 13.14 -12.19 -28.64
C GLN A 117 14.51 -12.35 -29.28
N THR A 118 15.01 -13.57 -29.24
CA THR A 118 16.24 -13.98 -29.94
C THR A 118 16.10 -15.42 -30.43
N ILE A 119 17.04 -15.87 -31.26
CA ILE A 119 17.13 -17.25 -31.72
C ILE A 119 18.34 -17.89 -31.07
N ASN A 120 18.15 -19.02 -30.39
CA ASN A 120 19.25 -19.74 -29.75
C ASN A 120 20.07 -20.56 -30.80
N SER A 121 21.18 -21.17 -30.36
CA SER A 121 22.05 -21.97 -31.18
C SER A 121 21.40 -23.18 -31.88
N HIS A 122 20.23 -23.59 -31.43
CA HIS A 122 19.44 -24.69 -32.00
C HIS A 122 18.26 -24.22 -32.87
N GLY A 123 18.20 -22.92 -33.20
CA GLY A 123 17.16 -22.36 -34.05
C GLY A 123 15.80 -22.09 -33.33
N ALA A 124 15.72 -22.30 -32.06
CA ALA A 124 14.49 -22.00 -31.31
C ALA A 124 14.37 -20.51 -30.98
N LYS A 125 13.15 -19.95 -31.12
CA LYS A 125 12.82 -18.60 -30.64
C LYS A 125 12.65 -18.64 -29.12
N VAL A 126 13.39 -17.79 -28.43
CA VAL A 126 13.31 -17.59 -26.98
C VAL A 126 13.19 -16.10 -26.68
N GLY A 127 12.52 -15.73 -25.60
CA GLY A 127 12.33 -14.32 -25.25
C GLY A 127 11.54 -14.15 -23.95
N GLU A 128 11.34 -12.90 -23.58
CA GLU A 128 10.48 -12.51 -22.47
C GLU A 128 9.37 -11.60 -22.98
N LYS A 129 8.16 -11.82 -22.45
CA LYS A 129 7.00 -10.99 -22.70
C LYS A 129 6.53 -10.40 -21.38
N PHE A 130 6.23 -9.12 -21.37
CA PHE A 130 5.79 -8.37 -20.19
C PHE A 130 4.36 -7.85 -20.39
N ASP A 131 3.40 -8.56 -19.85
CA ASP A 131 2.00 -8.14 -19.85
C ASP A 131 1.63 -7.49 -18.50
N PRO A 132 0.84 -6.41 -18.49
CA PRO A 132 0.30 -5.85 -17.25
C PRO A 132 -0.74 -6.79 -16.64
N PHE A 133 -0.93 -6.71 -15.32
CA PHE A 133 -2.11 -7.29 -14.70
C PHE A 133 -3.37 -6.58 -15.20
N GLN A 134 -4.43 -7.34 -15.41
CA GLN A 134 -5.73 -6.77 -15.80
C GLN A 134 -6.31 -5.91 -14.68
N ARG A 135 -6.25 -6.42 -13.42
CA ARG A 135 -6.74 -5.75 -12.22
C ARG A 135 -5.67 -5.77 -11.14
N VAL A 136 -5.48 -4.64 -10.44
CA VAL A 136 -4.57 -4.51 -9.30
C VAL A 136 -5.26 -3.84 -8.14
N GLY A 137 -4.94 -4.29 -6.92
CA GLY A 137 -5.31 -3.62 -5.68
C GLY A 137 -4.18 -2.73 -5.19
N VAL A 138 -4.53 -1.54 -4.74
CA VAL A 138 -3.62 -0.58 -4.10
C VAL A 138 -4.13 -0.31 -2.70
N TYR A 139 -3.32 -0.57 -1.69
CA TYR A 139 -3.62 -0.17 -0.33
C TYR A 139 -2.85 1.10 0.03
N VAL A 140 -3.58 2.12 0.45
CA VAL A 140 -3.03 3.38 0.94
C VAL A 140 -3.36 3.49 2.42
N PRO A 141 -2.38 3.37 3.33
CA PRO A 141 -2.66 3.49 4.75
C PRO A 141 -3.33 4.84 5.07
N GLY A 142 -4.47 4.76 5.76
CA GLY A 142 -5.18 5.91 6.32
C GLY A 142 -4.77 6.17 7.78
N GLY A 143 -5.52 6.98 8.48
CA GLY A 143 -5.36 7.23 9.91
C GLY A 143 -4.81 8.61 10.25
N THR A 144 -3.67 8.70 10.94
CA THR A 144 -3.17 9.98 11.50
C THR A 144 -2.63 10.97 10.47
N ALA A 145 -2.21 10.50 9.29
CA ALA A 145 -1.71 11.36 8.22
C ALA A 145 -2.10 10.82 6.83
N PRO A 146 -2.55 11.67 5.90
CA PRO A 146 -2.84 11.27 4.54
C PRO A 146 -1.54 10.93 3.81
N LEU A 147 -1.42 9.70 3.31
CA LEU A 147 -0.24 9.24 2.57
C LEU A 147 -0.42 9.47 1.05
N VAL A 148 -0.53 10.74 0.66
CA VAL A 148 -0.72 11.14 -0.74
C VAL A 148 0.40 10.62 -1.65
N SER A 149 1.64 10.61 -1.16
CA SER A 149 2.79 10.08 -1.91
C SER A 149 2.64 8.58 -2.21
N THR A 150 2.11 7.80 -1.27
CA THR A 150 1.83 6.36 -1.49
C THR A 150 0.79 6.17 -2.59
N ALA A 151 -0.31 6.94 -2.54
CA ALA A 151 -1.33 6.91 -3.59
C ALA A 151 -0.73 7.26 -4.97
N LEU A 152 0.02 8.36 -5.06
CA LEU A 152 0.65 8.80 -6.31
C LEU A 152 1.63 7.76 -6.86
N MET A 153 2.51 7.23 -6.02
CA MET A 153 3.54 6.27 -6.45
C MET A 153 2.92 4.95 -6.91
N THR A 154 1.93 4.43 -6.20
CA THR A 154 1.34 3.12 -6.54
C THR A 154 0.38 3.20 -7.72
N ILE A 155 -0.53 4.16 -7.73
CA ILE A 155 -1.54 4.33 -8.79
C ILE A 155 -0.85 4.70 -10.11
N THR A 156 0.11 5.63 -10.09
CA THR A 156 0.81 6.05 -11.31
C THR A 156 1.64 4.92 -11.91
N LEU A 157 2.28 4.09 -11.08
CA LEU A 157 3.00 2.91 -11.57
C LEU A 157 2.06 1.91 -12.22
N ALA A 158 0.90 1.63 -11.62
CA ALA A 158 -0.11 0.73 -12.20
C ALA A 158 -0.63 1.25 -13.56
N LYS A 159 -0.94 2.55 -13.65
CA LYS A 159 -1.33 3.21 -14.91
C LYS A 159 -0.25 3.11 -15.99
N VAL A 160 1.01 3.40 -15.66
CA VAL A 160 2.14 3.33 -16.60
C VAL A 160 2.42 1.90 -17.03
N ALA A 161 2.23 0.91 -16.15
CA ALA A 161 2.33 -0.50 -16.51
C ALA A 161 1.27 -0.92 -17.53
N GLY A 162 0.11 -0.25 -17.56
CA GLY A 162 -1.00 -0.55 -18.45
C GLY A 162 -2.12 -1.36 -17.79
N CYS A 163 -2.19 -1.38 -16.44
CA CYS A 163 -3.29 -2.01 -15.72
C CYS A 163 -4.60 -1.27 -16.04
N GLN A 164 -5.63 -2.02 -16.43
CA GLN A 164 -6.90 -1.43 -16.86
C GLN A 164 -7.80 -1.10 -15.67
N ASP A 165 -7.76 -1.95 -14.64
CA ASP A 165 -8.61 -1.84 -13.46
C ASP A 165 -7.73 -1.66 -12.21
N ILE A 166 -7.87 -0.53 -11.53
CA ILE A 166 -7.08 -0.18 -10.36
C ILE A 166 -8.05 0.12 -9.22
N VAL A 167 -8.10 -0.78 -8.24
CA VAL A 167 -8.92 -0.63 -7.04
C VAL A 167 -8.05 -0.06 -5.92
N VAL A 168 -8.48 1.04 -5.32
CA VAL A 168 -7.77 1.69 -4.21
C VAL A 168 -8.56 1.48 -2.93
N CYS A 169 -7.90 0.95 -1.91
CA CYS A 169 -8.45 0.79 -0.57
C CYS A 169 -7.65 1.66 0.41
N THR A 170 -8.34 2.37 1.29
CA THR A 170 -7.74 3.21 2.32
C THR A 170 -8.55 3.15 3.60
#